data_23816b1133c337c90170aa83550b3dc9
#
_entry.id   23816b1133c337c90170aa83550b3dc9
#
_cell.length_a   1.000
_cell.length_b   1.000
_cell.length_c   1.000
_cell.angle_alpha   90.00
_cell.angle_beta   90.00
_cell.angle_gamma   90.00
#
_symmetry.space_group_name_H-M   'P 1'
#
loop_
_entity.id
_entity.type
_entity.pdbx_description
1 polymer ?
#
loop_
_entity_poly.entity_id
_entity_poly.type
_entity_poly.pdbx_seq_one_letter_code
_entity_poly.pdbx_strand_id
1 'polypeptide(L)'
;MTDPKQNPQQQINIELGEKEAEGTYSNLAIISHSPAEFIFDFTKVFPGIPKARVSSRIIMTPQHAKLFLRALKENIEKFENQFGSITIANQLSEGALGFQAPIKAKDEKVN
;
A
#
# COMPACT_ATOMS: atom_id res chain seq x y z
N MET A 1 34.52 -11.88 -11.60
CA MET A 1 34.21 -11.74 -11.51
C MET A 1 33.97 -11.60 -11.30
N THR A 2 33.63 -11.40 -11.32
CA THR A 2 33.27 -11.19 -11.11
C THR A 2 33.12 -11.19 -10.43
N ASP A 3 33.44 -10.80 -10.46
CA ASP A 3 33.16 -10.91 -9.63
C ASP A 3 32.06 -11.27 -9.51
N PRO A 4 31.84 -11.89 -9.32
CA PRO A 4 30.60 -12.30 -9.20
C PRO A 4 29.87 -11.52 -8.31
N LYS A 5 30.40 -11.05 -7.76
CA LYS A 5 29.93 -10.32 -7.05
C LYS A 5 29.20 -9.50 -7.54
N GLN A 6 29.40 -9.33 -8.41
CA GLN A 6 28.68 -8.72 -8.90
C GLN A 6 27.52 -9.25 -8.88
N ASN A 7 27.14 -9.71 -8.36
CA ASN A 7 25.99 -10.08 -8.09
C ASN A 7 25.07 -9.91 -9.22
N PRO A 8 24.67 -10.92 -9.87
CA PRO A 8 23.74 -10.82 -10.99
C PRO A 8 22.44 -10.16 -10.65
N GLN A 9 22.08 -10.21 -9.39
CA GLN A 9 20.85 -9.62 -9.03
C GLN A 9 20.84 -8.17 -9.25
N GLN A 10 21.99 -7.55 -9.24
CA GLN A 10 22.05 -6.13 -9.48
C GLN A 10 21.80 -5.77 -10.89
N GLN A 11 21.64 -6.77 -11.75
CA GLN A 11 21.40 -6.50 -13.14
C GLN A 11 20.01 -6.86 -13.57
N ILE A 12 19.11 -6.94 -12.62
CA ILE A 12 17.73 -7.20 -12.95
C ILE A 12 17.17 -6.05 -13.74
N ASN A 13 16.62 -6.37 -14.89
CA ASN A 13 15.94 -5.37 -15.72
C ASN A 13 14.48 -5.36 -15.31
N ILE A 14 13.99 -4.17 -15.02
CA ILE A 14 12.61 -4.01 -14.64
C ILE A 14 11.89 -3.37 -15.81
N GLU A 15 10.87 -4.04 -16.30
CA GLU A 15 10.09 -3.56 -17.42
C GLU A 15 8.73 -3.12 -16.96
N LEU A 16 8.24 -2.06 -17.59
CA LEU A 16 6.93 -1.53 -17.31
C LEU A 16 6.06 -1.74 -18.55
N GLY A 17 5.07 -2.62 -18.43
CA GLY A 17 4.18 -2.88 -19.56
C GLY A 17 3.32 -1.67 -19.86
N GLU A 18 2.77 -1.63 -21.06
CA GLU A 18 1.97 -0.49 -21.46
C GLU A 18 0.73 -0.34 -20.60
N LYS A 19 0.10 -1.45 -20.27
CA LYS A 19 -1.09 -1.40 -19.46
C LYS A 19 -0.75 -0.95 -18.05
N GLU A 20 0.31 -1.51 -17.49
CA GLU A 20 0.70 -1.15 -16.14
C GLU A 20 1.15 0.29 -16.04
N ALA A 21 1.69 0.83 -17.11
CA ALA A 21 2.14 2.21 -17.13
C ALA A 21 1.00 3.20 -16.96
N GLU A 22 -0.23 2.79 -17.30
CA GLU A 22 -1.38 3.65 -17.12
C GLU A 22 -1.67 3.91 -15.66
N GLY A 23 -1.34 2.93 -14.83
CA GLY A 23 -1.56 3.07 -13.40
C GLY A 23 -3.00 2.80 -12.99
N THR A 24 -3.17 2.60 -11.71
CA THR A 24 -4.49 2.40 -11.13
C THR A 24 -4.62 3.34 -9.94
N TYR A 25 -5.64 4.19 -9.97
CA TYR A 25 -5.86 5.10 -8.86
C TYR A 25 -6.47 4.35 -7.69
N SER A 26 -6.01 4.65 -6.50
CA SER A 26 -6.55 4.06 -5.29
C SER A 26 -6.50 5.10 -4.18
N ASN A 27 -7.57 5.19 -3.40
CA ASN A 27 -7.58 6.10 -2.27
C ASN A 27 -7.87 5.40 -0.95
N LEU A 28 -7.82 4.07 -0.94
CA LEU A 28 -7.99 3.30 0.27
C LEU A 28 -7.26 1.99 0.10
N ALA A 29 -6.44 1.62 1.06
CA ALA A 29 -5.79 0.33 1.05
C ALA A 29 -6.24 -0.44 2.27
N ILE A 30 -6.82 -1.60 2.06
CA ILE A 30 -7.23 -2.47 3.14
C ILE A 30 -6.19 -3.58 3.23
N ILE A 31 -5.61 -3.73 4.42
CA ILE A 31 -4.50 -4.64 4.58
C ILE A 31 -4.90 -5.72 5.58
N SER A 32 -4.70 -6.96 5.18
CA SER A 32 -4.95 -8.09 6.07
C SER A 32 -3.77 -9.04 5.96
N HIS A 33 -3.73 -10.02 6.85
CA HIS A 33 -2.60 -10.94 6.85
C HIS A 33 -2.99 -12.29 7.43
N SER A 34 -2.18 -13.25 7.07
CA SER A 34 -2.15 -14.55 7.71
C SER A 34 -0.70 -14.78 8.13
N PRO A 35 -0.37 -15.92 8.75
CA PRO A 35 1.04 -16.16 9.09
C PRO A 35 1.95 -16.21 7.87
N ALA A 36 1.41 -16.48 6.69
CA ALA A 36 2.23 -16.67 5.51
C ALA A 36 2.25 -15.46 4.57
N GLU A 37 1.24 -14.59 4.64
CA GLU A 37 1.09 -13.57 3.61
C GLU A 37 0.47 -12.30 4.16
N PHE A 38 0.80 -11.19 3.48
CA PHE A 38 0.09 -9.94 3.64
C PHE A 38 -0.67 -9.67 2.36
N ILE A 39 -1.89 -9.21 2.49
CA ILE A 39 -2.77 -8.94 1.37
C ILE A 39 -3.13 -7.47 1.38
N PHE A 40 -2.86 -6.81 0.26
CA PHE A 40 -3.12 -5.38 0.11
C PHE A 40 -4.21 -5.22 -0.93
N ASP A 41 -5.38 -4.76 -0.51
CA ASP A 41 -6.50 -4.53 -1.42
C ASP A 41 -6.61 -3.04 -1.67
N PHE A 42 -6.19 -2.63 -2.84
CA PHE A 42 -6.23 -1.23 -3.23
C PHE A 42 -7.61 -0.93 -3.82
N THR A 43 -8.25 0.08 -3.27
CA THR A 43 -9.67 0.27 -3.43
C THR A 43 -9.96 1.72 -3.81
N LYS A 44 -11.00 1.92 -4.59
CA LYS A 44 -11.50 3.26 -4.86
C LYS A 44 -12.81 3.46 -4.13
N VAL A 45 -12.88 4.57 -3.44
CA VAL A 45 -14.08 4.95 -2.71
C VAL A 45 -14.54 6.28 -3.25
N PHE A 46 -15.80 6.38 -3.63
CA PHE A 46 -16.37 7.62 -4.16
C PHE A 46 -17.49 8.09 -3.27
N PRO A 47 -17.57 9.38 -3.00
CA PRO A 47 -18.67 9.92 -2.20
C PRO A 47 -20.00 9.59 -2.86
N GLY A 48 -20.97 9.21 -2.06
CA GLY A 48 -22.29 8.91 -2.57
C GLY A 48 -22.45 7.55 -3.19
N ILE A 49 -21.37 6.80 -3.34
CA ILE A 49 -21.42 5.46 -3.87
C ILE A 49 -21.31 4.50 -2.69
N PRO A 50 -22.35 3.73 -2.40
CA PRO A 50 -22.35 2.91 -1.19
C PRO A 50 -21.38 1.74 -1.23
N LYS A 51 -20.97 1.33 -2.41
CA LYS A 51 -20.05 0.21 -2.51
C LYS A 51 -18.71 0.66 -3.02
N ALA A 52 -17.66 0.25 -2.34
CA ALA A 52 -16.31 0.45 -2.82
C ALA A 52 -15.86 -0.83 -3.50
N ARG A 53 -15.02 -0.67 -4.49
CA ARG A 53 -14.58 -1.82 -5.28
C ARG A 53 -13.08 -1.94 -5.20
N VAL A 54 -12.60 -3.15 -4.93
CA VAL A 54 -11.17 -3.42 -4.96
C VAL A 54 -10.70 -3.40 -6.39
N SER A 55 -9.74 -2.54 -6.66
CA SER A 55 -9.18 -2.42 -8.00
C SER A 55 -8.05 -3.40 -8.22
N SER A 56 -7.30 -3.70 -7.18
CA SER A 56 -6.12 -4.52 -7.35
C SER A 56 -5.78 -5.15 -6.01
N ARG A 57 -5.49 -6.43 -6.03
CA ARG A 57 -5.06 -7.15 -4.82
C ARG A 57 -3.61 -7.58 -5.02
N ILE A 58 -2.75 -7.18 -4.11
CA ILE A 58 -1.34 -7.53 -4.14
C ILE A 58 -1.04 -8.37 -2.91
N ILE A 59 -0.34 -9.47 -3.12
CA ILE A 59 -0.02 -10.40 -2.05
C ILE A 59 1.50 -10.47 -1.91
N MET A 60 1.96 -10.36 -0.69
CA MET A 60 3.40 -10.39 -0.39
C MET A 60 3.67 -11.29 0.79
N THR A 61 4.89 -11.82 0.82
CA THR A 61 5.33 -12.49 2.05
C THR A 61 5.50 -11.44 3.15
N PRO A 62 5.49 -11.86 4.41
CA PRO A 62 5.71 -10.90 5.50
C PRO A 62 7.02 -10.14 5.37
N GLN A 63 8.07 -10.80 4.91
CA GLN A 63 9.34 -10.14 4.74
C GLN A 63 9.25 -9.03 3.69
N HIS A 64 8.60 -9.31 2.57
CA HIS A 64 8.48 -8.31 1.52
C HIS A 64 7.55 -7.17 1.93
N ALA A 65 6.54 -7.48 2.73
CA ALA A 65 5.66 -6.43 3.23
C ALA A 65 6.45 -5.46 4.11
N LYS A 66 7.36 -5.99 4.90
CA LYS A 66 8.18 -5.14 5.77
C LYS A 66 9.13 -4.28 4.94
N LEU A 67 9.70 -4.85 3.89
CA LEU A 67 10.55 -4.09 2.99
C LEU A 67 9.76 -3.01 2.26
N PHE A 68 8.54 -3.34 1.88
CA PHE A 68 7.66 -2.37 1.25
C PHE A 68 7.37 -1.20 2.19
N LEU A 69 7.08 -1.51 3.45
CA LEU A 69 6.84 -0.45 4.43
C LEU A 69 8.04 0.47 4.54
N ARG A 70 9.23 -0.12 4.60
CA ARG A 70 10.45 0.68 4.72
C ARG A 70 10.65 1.57 3.50
N ALA A 71 10.45 1.01 2.31
CA ALA A 71 10.62 1.79 1.09
C ALA A 71 9.60 2.92 1.00
N LEU A 72 8.37 2.65 1.38
CA LEU A 72 7.34 3.66 1.36
C LEU A 72 7.66 4.78 2.34
N LYS A 73 8.11 4.41 3.54
CA LYS A 73 8.45 5.40 4.54
C LYS A 73 9.56 6.31 4.05
N GLU A 74 10.59 5.73 3.44
CA GLU A 74 11.69 6.53 2.94
C GLU A 74 11.23 7.50 1.86
N ASN A 75 10.35 7.06 0.99
CA ASN A 75 9.86 7.93 -0.07
C ASN A 75 8.98 9.04 0.48
N ILE A 76 8.17 8.74 1.47
CA ILE A 76 7.36 9.77 2.11
C ILE A 76 8.26 10.81 2.76
N GLU A 77 9.33 10.37 3.41
CA GLU A 77 10.25 11.31 4.04
C GLU A 77 10.92 12.20 3.01
N LYS A 78 11.31 11.63 1.88
CA LYS A 78 11.90 12.44 0.82
C LYS A 78 10.91 13.47 0.28
N PHE A 79 9.68 13.04 0.10
CA PHE A 79 8.64 13.95 -0.36
C PHE A 79 8.47 15.10 0.63
N GLU A 80 8.37 14.77 1.92
CA GLU A 80 8.13 15.80 2.92
C GLU A 80 9.31 16.75 3.07
N ASN A 81 10.52 16.25 2.89
CA ASN A 81 11.69 17.13 2.91
C ASN A 81 11.68 18.10 1.76
N GLN A 82 11.15 17.70 0.63
CA GLN A 82 11.18 18.53 -0.56
C GLN A 82 9.96 19.43 -0.68
N PHE A 83 8.79 18.94 -0.30
CA PHE A 83 7.55 19.65 -0.55
C PHE A 83 6.77 20.03 0.71
N GLY A 84 7.23 19.59 1.87
CA GLY A 84 6.54 19.90 3.12
C GLY A 84 5.74 18.72 3.62
N SER A 85 5.31 18.83 4.86
CA SER A 85 4.62 17.75 5.54
C SER A 85 3.30 17.42 4.88
N ILE A 86 3.03 16.14 4.80
CA ILE A 86 1.74 15.66 4.31
C ILE A 86 0.76 15.74 5.48
N THR A 87 -0.33 16.46 5.26
CA THR A 87 -1.32 16.66 6.31
C THR A 87 -2.47 15.70 6.10
N ILE A 88 -2.85 15.04 7.17
CA ILE A 88 -3.99 14.14 7.15
C ILE A 88 -5.09 14.81 7.96
N ALA A 89 -6.20 15.14 7.28
CA ALA A 89 -7.29 15.84 7.94
C ALA A 89 -8.01 14.88 8.86
N ASN A 90 -8.17 15.26 10.12
CA ASN A 90 -8.78 14.37 11.10
C ASN A 90 -10.19 13.99 10.74
N GLN A 91 -11.01 14.96 10.45
CA GLN A 91 -12.38 14.61 10.16
C GLN A 91 -12.47 13.79 8.89
N LEU A 92 -11.59 14.04 7.95
CA LEU A 92 -11.60 13.23 6.76
C LEU A 92 -11.20 11.82 7.07
N SER A 93 -10.16 11.66 7.87
CA SER A 93 -9.73 10.32 8.19
C SER A 93 -10.79 9.61 9.01
N GLU A 94 -11.48 10.32 9.88
CA GLU A 94 -12.57 9.68 10.60
C GLU A 94 -13.68 9.27 9.68
N GLY A 95 -14.01 10.12 8.74
CA GLY A 95 -15.02 9.76 7.78
C GLY A 95 -14.60 8.57 6.96
N ALA A 96 -13.36 8.56 6.55
CA ALA A 96 -12.85 7.43 5.84
C ALA A 96 -12.79 6.23 6.74
N LEU A 97 -12.47 6.45 7.99
CA LEU A 97 -12.38 5.35 8.93
C LEU A 97 -13.72 4.73 9.20
N GLY A 98 -14.76 5.39 8.84
CA GLY A 98 -16.04 4.77 8.93
C GLY A 98 -16.06 3.47 8.21
N PHE A 99 -15.24 3.34 7.20
CA PHE A 99 -15.14 2.07 6.53
C PHE A 99 -14.33 1.11 7.31
N GLN A 100 -13.39 1.58 8.05
CA GLN A 100 -12.46 0.70 8.71
C GLN A 100 -12.94 0.24 10.03
N ALA A 101 -13.69 1.08 10.70
CA ALA A 101 -14.17 0.73 12.01
C ALA A 101 -14.90 -0.61 12.01
N PRO A 102 -15.81 -0.84 11.11
CA PRO A 102 -16.46 -2.14 11.12
C PRO A 102 -15.51 -3.26 10.81
N ILE A 103 -14.48 -2.98 10.10
CA ILE A 103 -13.54 -4.02 9.76
C ILE A 103 -12.82 -4.50 10.96
N LYS A 104 -12.41 -3.60 11.81
CA LYS A 104 -11.65 -4.01 12.91
C LYS A 104 -12.49 -4.35 14.04
N ALA A 105 -13.53 -3.88 14.06
CA ALA A 105 -14.29 -4.16 15.19
C ALA A 105 -14.60 -5.56 15.34
N LYS A 106 -14.64 -5.54 15.43
CA LYS A 106 -14.83 -6.31 15.73
C LYS A 106 -14.20 -6.94 16.35
N ASP A 107 -13.97 -6.81 16.25
CA ASP A 107 -13.13 -7.08 16.54
C ASP A 107 -12.52 -6.94 17.25
N GLU A 108 -12.61 -6.61 17.49
CA GLU A 108 -11.96 -6.17 17.87
C GLU A 108 -11.88 -5.88 18.77
N LYS A 109 -12.48 -5.98 19.17
CA LYS A 109 -12.43 -5.58 19.69
C LYS A 109 -12.08 -5.59 20.24
N VAL A 110 -12.22 -5.93 20.02
CA VAL A 110 -11.90 -5.67 20.12
C VAL A 110 -11.44 -5.55 20.37
N ASN A 111 -11.75 -5.84 20.81
CA ASN A 111 -11.35 -5.57 20.74
C ASN A 111 -11.05 -5.60 20.69
#